data_00ec7b2658842001f0bfc4912d3281eb
#
_entry.id   00ec7b2658842001f0bfc4912d3281eb
#
_cell.length_a   1.000
_cell.length_b   1.000
_cell.length_c   1.000
_cell.angle_alpha   90.00
_cell.angle_beta   90.00
_cell.angle_gamma   90.00
#
_symmetry.space_group_name_H-M   'P 1'
#
loop_
_entity.id
_entity.type
_entity.pdbx_description
1 polymer ?
#
loop_
_entity_poly.entity_id
_entity_poly.type
_entity_poly.pdbx_seq_one_letter_code
_entity_poly.pdbx_strand_id
1 'polypeptide(L)'
;AEVVNENWVTSGGPAVTKFEKQLREFLQTEREVVALNSGTAALHLALKLAGVQRDDFVLCQTMSFVASSNPIAYLGAIPVFIDSEKSTYNLAPEKVKEAIEWCLKHNKKPAALVAVHSFGIPCQMEEIARLCKDYKIPLIEDAAEALGSRYKDQPCGLFGDYGILSFNGNKIITTGGGGALICKDAQKAEEARHLSRQAKSATTGFEHDAVGFNYAMPGLNAALGLSQLQTLKERIQKKRELHEFYQECFAKIEEVEVLSVQNEKYYANYWLTVIRFTASNSTKNAERFQAFLAKKG
;
A
#
# COMPACT_ATOMS: atom_id res chain seq x y z
N ALA A 1 2.35 -5.84 27.59
CA ALA A 1 2.88 -6.48 28.81
C ALA A 1 3.47 -7.87 28.51
N GLU A 2 2.71 -8.82 27.92
CA GLU A 2 3.13 -10.21 27.63
C GLU A 2 4.47 -10.29 26.88
N VAL A 3 4.61 -9.60 25.74
CA VAL A 3 5.82 -9.58 24.90
C VAL A 3 7.05 -9.09 25.65
N VAL A 4 6.88 -8.16 26.58
CA VAL A 4 7.97 -7.64 27.43
C VAL A 4 8.33 -8.66 28.50
N ASN A 5 7.33 -9.24 29.16
CA ASN A 5 7.53 -10.23 30.23
C ASN A 5 8.19 -11.53 29.71
N GLU A 6 7.88 -11.91 28.47
CA GLU A 6 8.41 -13.11 27.80
C GLU A 6 9.70 -12.83 27.01
N ASN A 7 10.23 -11.61 27.05
CA ASN A 7 11.43 -11.17 26.32
C ASN A 7 11.37 -11.31 24.78
N TRP A 8 10.16 -11.33 24.20
CA TRP A 8 9.95 -11.34 22.72
C TRP A 8 9.91 -9.93 22.14
N VAL A 9 10.87 -9.05 22.52
CA VAL A 9 10.87 -7.63 22.13
C VAL A 9 11.45 -7.37 20.73
N THR A 10 12.25 -8.30 20.22
CA THR A 10 12.93 -8.16 18.92
C THR A 10 12.09 -8.70 17.75
N SER A 11 12.71 -8.85 16.57
CA SER A 11 12.04 -9.39 15.38
C SER A 11 11.66 -10.87 15.55
N GLY A 12 10.41 -11.21 15.21
CA GLY A 12 9.86 -12.55 15.35
C GLY A 12 9.07 -12.79 16.64
N GLY A 13 8.80 -14.06 16.94
CA GLY A 13 8.06 -14.48 18.13
C GLY A 13 6.55 -14.59 17.96
N PRO A 14 5.83 -15.09 19.00
CA PRO A 14 4.41 -15.43 18.92
C PRO A 14 3.49 -14.28 18.52
N ALA A 15 3.81 -13.04 18.96
CA ALA A 15 3.01 -11.87 18.63
C ALA A 15 3.02 -11.56 17.14
N VAL A 16 4.15 -11.74 16.45
CA VAL A 16 4.27 -11.53 15.00
C VAL A 16 3.41 -12.54 14.24
N THR A 17 3.54 -13.83 14.57
CA THR A 17 2.74 -14.91 13.95
C THR A 17 1.23 -14.69 14.17
N LYS A 18 0.84 -14.29 15.38
CA LYS A 18 -0.56 -13.99 15.71
C LYS A 18 -1.07 -12.77 14.92
N PHE A 19 -0.24 -11.75 14.74
CA PHE A 19 -0.61 -10.55 13.97
C PHE A 19 -0.80 -10.88 12.49
N GLU A 20 0.11 -11.64 11.88
CA GLU A 20 -0.02 -12.12 10.51
C GLU A 20 -1.30 -12.95 10.32
N LYS A 21 -1.60 -13.85 11.25
CA LYS A 21 -2.83 -14.65 11.23
C LYS A 21 -4.08 -13.77 11.30
N GLN A 22 -4.14 -12.82 12.23
CA GLN A 22 -5.31 -11.93 12.37
C GLN A 22 -5.47 -10.99 11.17
N LEU A 23 -4.38 -10.57 10.50
CA LEU A 23 -4.46 -9.84 9.25
C LEU A 23 -5.08 -10.70 8.13
N ARG A 24 -4.69 -11.98 8.02
CA ARG A 24 -5.30 -12.92 7.05
C ARG A 24 -6.79 -13.11 7.33
N GLU A 25 -7.17 -13.30 8.58
CA GLU A 25 -8.58 -13.43 9.01
C GLU A 25 -9.39 -12.18 8.68
N PHE A 26 -8.84 -10.98 8.96
CA PHE A 26 -9.50 -9.72 8.62
C PHE A 26 -9.68 -9.53 7.12
N LEU A 27 -8.67 -9.86 6.33
CA LEU A 27 -8.69 -9.79 4.86
C LEU A 27 -9.49 -10.93 4.22
N GLN A 28 -9.91 -11.94 5.00
CA GLN A 28 -10.61 -13.13 4.50
C GLN A 28 -9.84 -13.83 3.37
N THR A 29 -8.55 -14.08 3.55
CA THR A 29 -7.66 -14.62 2.53
C THR A 29 -6.85 -15.80 3.03
N GLU A 30 -6.58 -16.75 2.13
CA GLU A 30 -5.62 -17.84 2.35
C GLU A 30 -4.19 -17.46 1.92
N ARG A 31 -4.00 -16.26 1.36
CA ARG A 31 -2.67 -15.77 0.99
C ARG A 31 -1.80 -15.58 2.22
N GLU A 32 -0.51 -15.82 2.06
CA GLU A 32 0.46 -15.58 3.13
C GLU A 32 0.69 -14.09 3.37
N VAL A 33 0.76 -13.73 4.65
CA VAL A 33 1.10 -12.37 5.11
C VAL A 33 2.42 -12.42 5.87
N VAL A 34 3.35 -11.55 5.50
CA VAL A 34 4.68 -11.42 6.12
C VAL A 34 4.77 -10.04 6.78
N ALA A 35 4.82 -10.01 8.10
CA ALA A 35 4.92 -8.76 8.86
C ALA A 35 6.35 -8.20 8.81
N LEU A 36 6.45 -6.92 8.44
CA LEU A 36 7.69 -6.21 8.18
C LEU A 36 7.74 -4.89 8.98
N ASN A 37 8.92 -4.29 9.05
CA ASN A 37 9.15 -3.06 9.83
C ASN A 37 8.61 -1.78 9.16
N SER A 38 8.20 -1.82 7.90
CA SER A 38 7.55 -0.70 7.19
C SER A 38 6.85 -1.15 5.90
N GLY A 39 5.89 -0.35 5.40
CA GLY A 39 5.31 -0.54 4.07
C GLY A 39 6.35 -0.37 2.95
N THR A 40 7.31 0.54 3.11
CA THR A 40 8.43 0.72 2.17
C THR A 40 9.29 -0.53 2.04
N ALA A 41 9.59 -1.20 3.16
CA ALA A 41 10.31 -2.48 3.16
C ALA A 41 9.49 -3.58 2.47
N ALA A 42 8.17 -3.60 2.68
CA ALA A 42 7.28 -4.53 2.01
C ALA A 42 7.27 -4.33 0.49
N LEU A 43 7.19 -3.07 0.03
CA LEU A 43 7.23 -2.77 -1.40
C LEU A 43 8.59 -3.09 -2.03
N HIS A 44 9.69 -2.80 -1.33
CA HIS A 44 11.03 -3.16 -1.81
C HIS A 44 11.17 -4.67 -1.99
N LEU A 45 10.73 -5.46 -1.01
CA LEU A 45 10.73 -6.93 -1.13
C LEU A 45 9.81 -7.41 -2.25
N ALA A 46 8.62 -6.85 -2.41
CA ALA A 46 7.70 -7.20 -3.48
C ALA A 46 8.34 -7.03 -4.86
N LEU A 47 8.97 -5.87 -5.10
CA LEU A 47 9.68 -5.59 -6.36
C LEU A 47 10.83 -6.57 -6.61
N LYS A 48 11.63 -6.85 -5.56
CA LYS A 48 12.72 -7.83 -5.63
C LYS A 48 12.20 -9.24 -5.96
N LEU A 49 11.12 -9.66 -5.29
CA LEU A 49 10.49 -10.98 -5.51
C LEU A 49 9.78 -11.08 -6.86
N ALA A 50 9.31 -9.97 -7.41
CA ALA A 50 8.79 -9.86 -8.76
C ALA A 50 9.88 -9.98 -9.84
N GLY A 51 11.17 -9.98 -9.44
CA GLY A 51 12.31 -10.14 -10.34
C GLY A 51 12.83 -8.83 -10.94
N VAL A 52 12.44 -7.68 -10.38
CA VAL A 52 12.93 -6.37 -10.85
C VAL A 52 14.43 -6.25 -10.65
N GLN A 53 15.12 -5.86 -11.73
CA GLN A 53 16.58 -5.69 -11.79
C GLN A 53 16.95 -4.23 -12.09
N ARG A 54 18.24 -3.92 -11.99
CA ARG A 54 18.79 -2.64 -12.42
C ARG A 54 18.42 -2.35 -13.87
N ASP A 55 18.09 -1.10 -14.16
CA ASP A 55 17.69 -0.57 -15.47
C ASP A 55 16.36 -1.13 -16.02
N ASP A 56 15.62 -1.93 -15.27
CA ASP A 56 14.26 -2.34 -15.61
C ASP A 56 13.29 -1.15 -15.51
N PHE A 57 12.26 -1.15 -16.36
CA PHE A 57 11.16 -0.22 -16.24
C PHE A 57 10.10 -0.79 -15.29
N VAL A 58 9.70 0.04 -14.31
CA VAL A 58 8.58 -0.27 -13.41
C VAL A 58 7.53 0.82 -13.55
N LEU A 59 6.32 0.42 -13.92
CA LEU A 59 5.19 1.33 -14.04
C LEU A 59 4.68 1.72 -12.65
N CYS A 60 4.46 3.01 -12.41
CA CYS A 60 3.88 3.50 -11.15
C CYS A 60 3.10 4.79 -11.39
N GLN A 61 2.17 5.12 -10.49
CA GLN A 61 1.39 6.35 -10.63
C GLN A 61 2.14 7.60 -10.15
N THR A 62 1.80 8.76 -10.74
CA THR A 62 2.34 10.06 -10.34
C THR A 62 1.76 10.56 -9.02
N MET A 63 0.45 10.36 -8.82
CA MET A 63 -0.25 10.80 -7.61
C MET A 63 -0.11 9.76 -6.50
N SER A 64 1.01 9.80 -5.78
CA SER A 64 1.25 8.90 -4.64
C SER A 64 2.26 9.50 -3.66
N PHE A 65 2.37 8.91 -2.49
CA PHE A 65 3.48 9.17 -1.59
C PHE A 65 4.78 8.61 -2.19
N VAL A 66 5.88 9.32 -2.02
CA VAL A 66 7.19 8.98 -2.62
C VAL A 66 7.67 7.56 -2.27
N ALA A 67 7.20 6.98 -1.16
CA ALA A 67 7.52 5.61 -0.77
C ALA A 67 6.99 4.55 -1.74
N SER A 68 6.04 4.88 -2.63
CA SER A 68 5.59 3.98 -3.70
C SER A 68 6.56 3.91 -4.88
N SER A 69 7.44 4.91 -5.07
CA SER A 69 8.43 4.95 -6.15
C SER A 69 9.88 4.75 -5.70
N ASN A 70 10.24 5.19 -4.48
CA ASN A 70 11.61 5.08 -3.98
C ASN A 70 12.17 3.63 -4.00
N PRO A 71 11.41 2.58 -3.63
CA PRO A 71 11.90 1.20 -3.69
C PRO A 71 12.27 0.72 -5.10
N ILE A 72 11.69 1.33 -6.14
CA ILE A 72 12.10 1.09 -7.53
C ILE A 72 13.54 1.57 -7.73
N ALA A 73 13.84 2.77 -7.24
CA ALA A 73 15.19 3.33 -7.30
C ALA A 73 16.19 2.58 -6.41
N TYR A 74 15.77 2.00 -5.29
CA TYR A 74 16.64 1.17 -4.45
C TYR A 74 17.20 -0.05 -5.19
N LEU A 75 16.43 -0.61 -6.14
CA LEU A 75 16.87 -1.70 -7.01
C LEU A 75 17.67 -1.22 -8.23
N GLY A 76 17.84 0.10 -8.40
CA GLY A 76 18.46 0.69 -9.59
C GLY A 76 17.56 0.63 -10.82
N ALA A 77 16.28 0.32 -10.65
CA ALA A 77 15.28 0.31 -11.71
C ALA A 77 14.74 1.73 -11.98
N ILE A 78 14.07 1.91 -13.10
CA ILE A 78 13.61 3.20 -13.61
C ILE A 78 12.09 3.28 -13.45
N PRO A 79 11.57 4.21 -12.61
CA PRO A 79 10.14 4.43 -12.51
C PRO A 79 9.60 5.09 -13.79
N VAL A 80 8.56 4.50 -14.37
CA VAL A 80 7.79 5.08 -15.47
C VAL A 80 6.48 5.57 -14.89
N PHE A 81 6.36 6.88 -14.74
CA PHE A 81 5.21 7.51 -14.11
C PHE A 81 4.01 7.58 -15.05
N ILE A 82 2.86 7.16 -14.54
CA ILE A 82 1.59 7.12 -15.25
C ILE A 82 0.63 8.12 -14.61
N ASP A 83 -0.09 8.86 -15.42
CA ASP A 83 -1.06 9.85 -14.98
C ASP A 83 -2.31 9.22 -14.35
N SER A 84 -3.02 10.02 -13.59
CA SER A 84 -4.20 9.63 -12.81
C SER A 84 -5.48 9.88 -13.58
N GLU A 85 -6.51 9.09 -13.31
CA GLU A 85 -7.87 9.39 -13.73
C GLU A 85 -8.54 10.38 -12.75
N LYS A 86 -9.58 11.08 -13.23
CA LYS A 86 -10.14 12.23 -12.51
C LYS A 86 -11.05 11.87 -11.33
N SER A 87 -11.63 10.67 -11.34
CA SER A 87 -12.67 10.31 -10.37
C SER A 87 -12.11 9.86 -9.02
N THR A 88 -10.93 9.26 -8.98
CA THR A 88 -10.29 8.78 -7.75
C THR A 88 -8.86 9.27 -7.54
N TYR A 89 -8.27 9.91 -8.55
CA TYR A 89 -6.85 10.28 -8.64
C TYR A 89 -5.88 9.09 -8.61
N ASN A 90 -6.38 7.89 -8.82
CA ASN A 90 -5.58 6.69 -8.97
C ASN A 90 -5.19 6.46 -10.44
N LEU A 91 -4.45 5.38 -10.71
CA LEU A 91 -4.02 5.01 -12.05
C LEU A 91 -5.19 4.99 -13.06
N ALA A 92 -5.03 5.68 -14.17
CA ALA A 92 -5.90 5.62 -15.31
C ALA A 92 -5.61 4.34 -16.13
N PRO A 93 -6.54 3.36 -16.24
CA PRO A 93 -6.27 2.10 -16.94
C PRO A 93 -5.85 2.29 -18.41
N GLU A 94 -6.45 3.27 -19.10
CA GLU A 94 -6.08 3.62 -20.47
C GLU A 94 -4.64 4.13 -20.56
N LYS A 95 -4.17 4.88 -19.55
CA LYS A 95 -2.78 5.34 -19.48
C LYS A 95 -1.80 4.23 -19.12
N VAL A 96 -2.24 3.25 -18.34
CA VAL A 96 -1.46 2.02 -18.09
C VAL A 96 -1.20 1.30 -19.40
N LYS A 97 -2.24 1.12 -20.23
CA LYS A 97 -2.12 0.48 -21.54
C LYS A 97 -1.16 1.25 -22.46
N GLU A 98 -1.33 2.58 -22.57
CA GLU A 98 -0.43 3.45 -23.34
C GLU A 98 1.04 3.31 -22.90
N ALA A 99 1.28 3.29 -21.58
CA ALA A 99 2.63 3.16 -21.03
C ALA A 99 3.26 1.78 -21.34
N ILE A 100 2.48 0.70 -21.24
CA ILE A 100 2.93 -0.65 -21.61
C ILE A 100 3.32 -0.68 -23.10
N GLU A 101 2.45 -0.17 -23.97
CA GLU A 101 2.69 -0.14 -25.42
C GLU A 101 3.92 0.73 -25.77
N TRP A 102 4.08 1.85 -25.08
CA TRP A 102 5.27 2.69 -25.21
C TRP A 102 6.55 1.94 -24.84
N CYS A 103 6.57 1.27 -23.69
CA CYS A 103 7.71 0.46 -23.24
C CYS A 103 8.05 -0.64 -24.26
N LEU A 104 7.06 -1.34 -24.79
CA LEU A 104 7.25 -2.39 -25.79
C LEU A 104 7.85 -1.86 -27.10
N LYS A 105 7.41 -0.68 -27.57
CA LYS A 105 8.00 0.00 -28.73
C LYS A 105 9.48 0.33 -28.54
N HIS A 106 9.91 0.50 -27.30
CA HIS A 106 11.31 0.74 -26.96
C HIS A 106 12.07 -0.54 -26.59
N ASN A 107 11.53 -1.72 -26.93
CA ASN A 107 12.10 -3.03 -26.66
C ASN A 107 12.35 -3.29 -25.15
N LYS A 108 11.57 -2.65 -24.27
CA LYS A 108 11.63 -2.83 -22.82
C LYS A 108 10.25 -3.18 -22.28
N LYS A 109 10.00 -4.46 -22.05
CA LYS A 109 8.78 -4.89 -21.32
C LYS A 109 8.88 -4.43 -19.86
N PRO A 110 7.84 -3.79 -19.29
CA PRO A 110 7.84 -3.45 -17.86
C PRO A 110 8.04 -4.68 -16.99
N ALA A 111 8.93 -4.58 -16.00
CA ALA A 111 9.23 -5.66 -15.05
C ALA A 111 8.14 -5.81 -13.98
N ALA A 112 7.44 -4.72 -13.63
CA ALA A 112 6.32 -4.72 -12.71
C ALA A 112 5.44 -3.48 -12.92
N LEU A 113 4.22 -3.51 -12.36
CA LEU A 113 3.34 -2.36 -12.16
C LEU A 113 3.02 -2.22 -10.69
N VAL A 114 3.16 -1.02 -10.13
CA VAL A 114 2.76 -0.64 -8.77
C VAL A 114 1.48 0.21 -8.86
N ALA A 115 0.36 -0.33 -8.41
CA ALA A 115 -0.93 0.36 -8.31
C ALA A 115 -1.14 0.81 -6.86
N VAL A 116 -1.32 2.11 -6.64
CA VAL A 116 -1.49 2.69 -5.31
C VAL A 116 -2.96 3.06 -5.09
N HIS A 117 -3.54 2.61 -4.00
CA HIS A 117 -4.89 2.98 -3.58
C HIS A 117 -4.84 4.26 -2.74
N SER A 118 -4.67 5.41 -3.42
CA SER A 118 -4.45 6.70 -2.76
C SER A 118 -5.64 7.11 -1.90
N PHE A 119 -5.35 7.67 -0.73
CA PHE A 119 -6.34 8.19 0.25
C PHE A 119 -7.29 7.13 0.82
N GLY A 120 -7.04 5.85 0.55
CA GLY A 120 -7.92 4.75 0.90
C GLY A 120 -9.03 4.48 -0.11
N ILE A 121 -8.96 5.08 -1.28
CA ILE A 121 -9.88 4.87 -2.40
C ILE A 121 -9.29 3.79 -3.32
N PRO A 122 -10.01 2.70 -3.62
CA PRO A 122 -9.50 1.65 -4.51
C PRO A 122 -9.25 2.14 -5.95
N CYS A 123 -8.21 1.60 -6.60
CA CYS A 123 -8.05 1.71 -8.06
C CYS A 123 -9.13 0.93 -8.81
N GLN A 124 -9.26 1.16 -10.12
CA GLN A 124 -10.07 0.35 -11.04
C GLN A 124 -9.38 -1.00 -11.31
N MET A 125 -9.34 -1.85 -10.26
CA MET A 125 -8.48 -3.04 -10.24
C MET A 125 -8.81 -4.08 -11.29
N GLU A 126 -10.07 -4.19 -11.72
CA GLU A 126 -10.49 -5.16 -12.75
C GLU A 126 -9.74 -4.95 -14.06
N GLU A 127 -9.69 -3.71 -14.54
CA GLU A 127 -9.02 -3.36 -15.80
C GLU A 127 -7.51 -3.41 -15.67
N ILE A 128 -6.96 -2.89 -14.55
CA ILE A 128 -5.53 -2.90 -14.28
C ILE A 128 -5.02 -4.34 -14.18
N ALA A 129 -5.70 -5.20 -13.41
CA ALA A 129 -5.30 -6.60 -13.25
C ALA A 129 -5.41 -7.39 -14.58
N ARG A 130 -6.44 -7.09 -15.39
CA ARG A 130 -6.58 -7.69 -16.73
C ARG A 130 -5.41 -7.29 -17.62
N LEU A 131 -5.05 -6.00 -17.68
CA LEU A 131 -3.90 -5.54 -18.47
C LEU A 131 -2.60 -6.23 -18.01
N CYS A 132 -2.34 -6.27 -16.70
CA CYS A 132 -1.16 -6.94 -16.16
C CYS A 132 -1.10 -8.43 -16.54
N LYS A 133 -2.24 -9.13 -16.49
CA LYS A 133 -2.36 -10.53 -16.89
C LYS A 133 -2.10 -10.71 -18.39
N ASP A 134 -2.72 -9.89 -19.24
CA ASP A 134 -2.63 -9.99 -20.70
C ASP A 134 -1.19 -9.78 -21.17
N TYR A 135 -0.49 -8.83 -20.57
CA TYR A 135 0.91 -8.52 -20.88
C TYR A 135 1.92 -9.31 -20.04
N LYS A 136 1.46 -10.16 -19.11
CA LYS A 136 2.30 -10.93 -18.17
C LYS A 136 3.27 -10.04 -17.40
N ILE A 137 2.75 -8.98 -16.81
CA ILE A 137 3.48 -8.03 -15.95
C ILE A 137 3.08 -8.31 -14.50
N PRO A 138 4.01 -8.55 -13.57
CA PRO A 138 3.72 -8.66 -12.15
C PRO A 138 2.99 -7.41 -11.63
N LEU A 139 1.88 -7.62 -10.91
CA LEU A 139 1.08 -6.57 -10.31
C LEU A 139 1.34 -6.50 -8.81
N ILE A 140 1.74 -5.33 -8.34
CA ILE A 140 1.95 -5.01 -6.92
C ILE A 140 0.92 -3.95 -6.53
N GLU A 141 0.12 -4.24 -5.51
CA GLU A 141 -0.83 -3.27 -4.96
C GLU A 141 -0.22 -2.60 -3.73
N ASP A 142 0.00 -1.30 -3.80
CA ASP A 142 0.31 -0.49 -2.63
C ASP A 142 -1.01 -0.09 -1.95
N ALA A 143 -1.46 -0.92 -1.00
CA ALA A 143 -2.64 -0.70 -0.17
C ALA A 143 -2.27 -0.11 1.21
N ALA A 144 -1.14 0.62 1.30
CA ALA A 144 -0.66 1.27 2.52
C ALA A 144 -1.69 2.24 3.14
N GLU A 145 -2.63 2.72 2.37
CA GLU A 145 -3.70 3.65 2.77
C GLU A 145 -5.09 3.00 2.76
N ALA A 146 -5.18 1.78 2.23
CA ALA A 146 -6.44 1.15 1.88
C ALA A 146 -6.79 -0.12 2.70
N LEU A 147 -6.19 -0.31 3.88
CA LEU A 147 -6.56 -1.44 4.74
C LEU A 147 -8.05 -1.33 5.12
N GLY A 148 -8.82 -2.36 4.73
CA GLY A 148 -10.27 -2.41 4.89
C GLY A 148 -11.07 -1.83 3.73
N SER A 149 -10.44 -1.17 2.76
CA SER A 149 -11.08 -0.80 1.50
C SER A 149 -11.26 -2.02 0.59
N ARG A 150 -12.28 -1.97 -0.27
CA ARG A 150 -12.65 -3.06 -1.19
C ARG A 150 -13.03 -2.51 -2.55
N TYR A 151 -12.72 -3.27 -3.59
CA TYR A 151 -13.23 -3.07 -4.94
C TYR A 151 -13.99 -4.33 -5.37
N LYS A 152 -15.30 -4.20 -5.70
CA LYS A 152 -16.18 -5.36 -5.98
C LYS A 152 -16.05 -6.44 -4.90
N ASP A 153 -16.25 -6.09 -3.65
CA ASP A 153 -16.17 -6.98 -2.48
C ASP A 153 -14.80 -7.61 -2.18
N GLN A 154 -13.83 -7.51 -3.09
CA GLN A 154 -12.48 -8.00 -2.83
C GLN A 154 -11.65 -6.94 -2.11
N PRO A 155 -10.99 -7.28 -0.97
CA PRO A 155 -10.11 -6.36 -0.27
C PRO A 155 -8.95 -5.87 -1.14
N CYS A 156 -8.60 -4.58 -1.01
CA CYS A 156 -7.38 -4.03 -1.60
C CYS A 156 -6.14 -4.76 -1.06
N GLY A 157 -5.15 -5.00 -1.93
CA GLY A 157 -3.98 -5.83 -1.66
C GLY A 157 -4.13 -7.29 -2.06
N LEU A 158 -5.29 -7.71 -2.61
CA LEU A 158 -5.54 -9.10 -3.00
C LEU A 158 -5.77 -9.32 -4.51
N PHE A 159 -5.69 -8.29 -5.34
CA PHE A 159 -5.85 -8.43 -6.80
C PHE A 159 -4.54 -8.83 -7.49
N GLY A 160 -3.42 -8.27 -7.05
CA GLY A 160 -2.09 -8.49 -7.63
C GLY A 160 -1.42 -9.77 -7.17
N ASP A 161 -0.18 -9.94 -7.58
CA ASP A 161 0.72 -11.00 -7.11
C ASP A 161 1.23 -10.69 -5.70
N TYR A 162 1.37 -9.40 -5.39
CA TYR A 162 1.78 -8.88 -4.09
C TYR A 162 0.87 -7.74 -3.65
N GLY A 163 0.60 -7.67 -2.34
CA GLY A 163 -0.10 -6.56 -1.69
C GLY A 163 0.73 -5.97 -0.55
N ILE A 164 0.71 -4.65 -0.41
CA ILE A 164 1.47 -3.94 0.61
C ILE A 164 0.51 -3.30 1.60
N LEU A 165 0.76 -3.50 2.89
CA LEU A 165 0.10 -2.79 3.96
C LEU A 165 1.11 -1.93 4.73
N SER A 166 0.65 -0.83 5.30
CA SER A 166 1.46 0.04 6.16
C SER A 166 0.77 0.28 7.49
N PHE A 167 1.57 0.23 8.55
CA PHE A 167 1.15 0.52 9.92
C PHE A 167 2.01 1.64 10.53
N ASN A 168 2.40 2.60 9.69
CA ASN A 168 3.09 3.81 10.16
C ASN A 168 2.18 4.62 11.08
N GLY A 169 2.73 5.58 11.84
CA GLY A 169 2.03 6.32 12.88
C GLY A 169 0.71 6.99 12.47
N ASN A 170 0.62 7.42 11.21
CA ASN A 170 -0.53 8.13 10.66
C ASN A 170 -1.55 7.25 9.90
N LYS A 171 -1.32 5.94 9.77
CA LYS A 171 -2.21 5.05 9.02
C LYS A 171 -3.48 4.70 9.80
N ILE A 172 -4.42 4.01 9.16
CA ILE A 172 -5.73 3.68 9.75
C ILE A 172 -5.60 2.90 11.07
N ILE A 173 -4.58 2.05 11.16
CA ILE A 173 -4.03 1.49 12.40
C ILE A 173 -2.52 1.66 12.39
N THR A 174 -1.91 1.67 13.56
CA THR A 174 -0.46 1.84 13.71
C THR A 174 0.18 0.76 14.56
N THR A 175 1.43 0.44 14.24
CA THR A 175 2.32 -0.35 15.09
C THR A 175 3.51 0.50 15.58
N GLY A 176 3.38 1.84 15.54
CA GLY A 176 4.49 2.78 15.76
C GLY A 176 5.37 2.95 14.52
N GLY A 177 5.66 1.89 13.87
CA GLY A 177 6.26 1.69 12.55
C GLY A 177 6.05 0.23 12.19
N GLY A 178 5.69 -0.04 10.94
CA GLY A 178 5.39 -1.39 10.48
C GLY A 178 4.76 -1.43 9.10
N GLY A 179 4.71 -2.60 8.54
CA GLY A 179 4.05 -2.92 7.30
C GLY A 179 3.82 -4.42 7.18
N ALA A 180 3.22 -4.84 6.11
CA ALA A 180 3.11 -6.25 5.76
C ALA A 180 3.15 -6.43 4.24
N LEU A 181 3.70 -7.55 3.82
CA LEU A 181 3.68 -8.05 2.45
C LEU A 181 2.69 -9.21 2.38
N ILE A 182 1.72 -9.11 1.49
CA ILE A 182 0.79 -10.18 1.15
C ILE A 182 1.30 -10.84 -0.13
N CYS A 183 1.55 -12.14 -0.09
CA CYS A 183 2.02 -12.92 -1.23
C CYS A 183 0.93 -13.87 -1.73
N LYS A 184 0.69 -13.87 -3.05
CA LYS A 184 -0.18 -14.85 -3.69
C LYS A 184 0.46 -16.24 -3.69
N ASP A 185 1.76 -16.30 -3.83
CA ASP A 185 2.56 -17.51 -3.83
C ASP A 185 3.19 -17.73 -2.45
N ALA A 186 2.92 -18.90 -1.84
CA ALA A 186 3.44 -19.25 -0.53
C ALA A 186 4.97 -19.40 -0.52
N GLN A 187 5.58 -19.90 -1.60
CA GLN A 187 7.03 -20.00 -1.71
C GLN A 187 7.69 -18.63 -1.70
N LYS A 188 7.05 -17.64 -2.38
CA LYS A 188 7.51 -16.25 -2.35
C LYS A 188 7.37 -15.60 -0.97
N ALA A 189 6.38 -16.01 -0.18
CA ALA A 189 6.25 -15.56 1.20
C ALA A 189 7.42 -16.08 2.07
N GLU A 190 7.80 -17.34 1.91
CA GLU A 190 8.96 -17.90 2.63
C GLU A 190 10.27 -17.23 2.19
N GLU A 191 10.44 -16.95 0.90
CA GLU A 191 11.57 -16.17 0.39
C GLU A 191 11.59 -14.75 1.02
N ALA A 192 10.43 -14.10 1.14
CA ALA A 192 10.30 -12.79 1.82
C ALA A 192 10.69 -12.87 3.29
N ARG A 193 10.25 -13.92 4.02
CA ARG A 193 10.63 -14.13 5.43
C ARG A 193 12.14 -14.32 5.58
N HIS A 194 12.73 -15.11 4.71
CA HIS A 194 14.17 -15.37 4.67
C HIS A 194 14.96 -14.07 4.41
N LEU A 195 14.64 -13.37 3.33
CA LEU A 195 15.30 -12.12 2.97
C LEU A 195 15.12 -11.03 4.05
N SER A 196 13.96 -10.95 4.70
CA SER A 196 13.69 -9.95 5.75
C SER A 196 14.50 -10.14 7.03
N ARG A 197 15.13 -11.32 7.20
CA ARG A 197 15.95 -11.72 8.34
C ARG A 197 17.42 -11.92 7.94
N GLN A 198 17.94 -11.03 7.10
CA GLN A 198 19.33 -11.03 6.63
C GLN A 198 19.70 -12.25 5.75
N ALA A 199 18.74 -12.98 5.22
CA ALA A 199 18.96 -14.23 4.46
C ALA A 199 19.89 -15.23 5.22
N LYS A 200 19.64 -15.39 6.53
CA LYS A 200 20.38 -16.35 7.33
C LYS A 200 19.98 -17.76 6.96
N SER A 201 20.97 -18.58 6.59
CA SER A 201 20.76 -20.00 6.26
C SER A 201 20.15 -20.77 7.44
N ALA A 202 19.32 -21.77 7.13
CA ALA A 202 18.76 -22.70 8.12
C ALA A 202 19.79 -23.70 8.66
N THR A 203 20.99 -23.76 8.07
CA THR A 203 22.09 -24.60 8.53
C THR A 203 22.68 -24.10 9.86
N THR A 204 23.40 -24.97 10.55
CA THR A 204 24.09 -24.63 11.80
C THR A 204 25.22 -23.64 11.51
N GLY A 205 25.16 -22.44 12.11
CA GLY A 205 26.20 -21.41 11.99
C GLY A 205 25.67 -20.01 11.72
N PHE A 206 26.56 -19.14 11.25
CA PHE A 206 26.27 -17.75 10.90
C PHE A 206 26.41 -17.50 9.38
N GLU A 207 25.98 -18.48 8.60
CA GLU A 207 26.03 -18.40 7.15
C GLU A 207 24.81 -17.63 6.61
N HIS A 208 25.05 -16.82 5.58
CA HIS A 208 24.03 -16.05 4.85
C HIS A 208 24.17 -16.41 3.36
N ASP A 209 23.09 -16.89 2.76
CA ASP A 209 23.10 -17.45 1.40
C ASP A 209 22.70 -16.44 0.32
N ALA A 210 22.26 -15.26 0.73
CA ALA A 210 21.91 -14.14 -0.16
C ALA A 210 22.12 -12.79 0.52
N VAL A 211 22.01 -11.70 -0.26
CA VAL A 211 21.92 -10.35 0.27
C VAL A 211 20.51 -10.14 0.84
N GLY A 212 20.41 -10.22 2.15
CA GLY A 212 19.17 -10.01 2.90
C GLY A 212 19.07 -8.61 3.51
N PHE A 213 18.00 -8.40 4.29
CA PHE A 213 17.63 -7.11 4.87
C PHE A 213 17.24 -7.27 6.34
N ASN A 214 17.37 -6.22 7.12
CA ASN A 214 16.80 -6.13 8.46
C ASN A 214 15.40 -5.52 8.39
N TYR A 215 14.43 -6.27 7.86
CA TYR A 215 13.08 -5.81 7.58
C TYR A 215 11.98 -6.50 8.40
N ALA A 216 12.32 -7.53 9.19
CA ALA A 216 11.33 -8.24 9.99
C ALA A 216 10.71 -7.33 11.07
N MET A 217 9.41 -7.50 11.31
CA MET A 217 8.69 -6.73 12.34
C MET A 217 9.13 -7.14 13.75
N PRO A 218 9.43 -6.19 14.65
CA PRO A 218 9.63 -6.48 16.06
C PRO A 218 8.36 -6.94 16.78
N GLY A 219 8.50 -7.81 17.79
CA GLY A 219 7.40 -8.33 18.58
C GLY A 219 6.56 -7.25 19.28
N LEU A 220 7.21 -6.19 19.79
CA LEU A 220 6.51 -5.04 20.39
C LEU A 220 5.57 -4.34 19.39
N ASN A 221 6.02 -4.13 18.17
CA ASN A 221 5.21 -3.53 17.11
C ASN A 221 4.02 -4.44 16.74
N ALA A 222 4.26 -5.74 16.63
CA ALA A 222 3.20 -6.72 16.38
C ALA A 222 2.16 -6.74 17.50
N ALA A 223 2.57 -6.68 18.77
CA ALA A 223 1.67 -6.64 19.92
C ALA A 223 0.78 -5.39 19.91
N LEU A 224 1.34 -4.22 19.54
CA LEU A 224 0.55 -3.00 19.33
C LEU A 224 -0.45 -3.20 18.18
N GLY A 225 -0.01 -3.81 17.06
CA GLY A 225 -0.87 -4.11 15.91
C GLY A 225 -2.05 -5.01 16.27
N LEU A 226 -1.84 -6.04 17.08
CA LEU A 226 -2.91 -6.90 17.56
C LEU A 226 -4.00 -6.12 18.32
N SER A 227 -3.61 -5.18 19.18
CA SER A 227 -4.56 -4.31 19.87
C SER A 227 -5.30 -3.38 18.90
N GLN A 228 -4.60 -2.81 17.93
CA GLN A 228 -5.18 -1.91 16.93
C GLN A 228 -6.17 -2.61 15.99
N LEU A 229 -5.92 -3.86 15.62
CA LEU A 229 -6.83 -4.65 14.78
C LEU A 229 -8.21 -4.85 15.40
N GLN A 230 -8.30 -4.93 16.74
CA GLN A 230 -9.57 -5.08 17.45
C GLN A 230 -10.53 -3.91 17.20
N THR A 231 -10.00 -2.71 16.98
CA THR A 231 -10.79 -1.49 16.76
C THR A 231 -10.82 -1.04 15.29
N LEU A 232 -10.24 -1.82 14.37
CA LEU A 232 -10.07 -1.40 12.96
C LEU A 232 -11.42 -1.10 12.28
N LYS A 233 -12.44 -1.95 12.46
CA LYS A 233 -13.77 -1.75 11.86
C LYS A 233 -14.41 -0.45 12.36
N GLU A 234 -14.31 -0.16 13.64
CA GLU A 234 -14.81 1.09 14.22
C GLU A 234 -14.06 2.32 13.67
N ARG A 235 -12.75 2.20 13.53
CA ARG A 235 -11.92 3.29 12.95
C ARG A 235 -12.28 3.59 11.50
N ILE A 236 -12.50 2.54 10.69
CA ILE A 236 -12.97 2.70 9.31
C ILE A 236 -14.31 3.42 9.31
N GLN A 237 -15.25 2.99 10.14
CA GLN A 237 -16.57 3.61 10.22
C GLN A 237 -16.47 5.11 10.59
N LYS A 238 -15.69 5.46 11.61
CA LYS A 238 -15.45 6.86 11.99
C LYS A 238 -14.82 7.69 10.87
N LYS A 239 -13.91 7.11 10.07
CA LYS A 239 -13.33 7.80 8.91
C LYS A 239 -14.37 8.08 7.82
N ARG A 240 -15.27 7.12 7.58
CA ARG A 240 -16.36 7.27 6.63
C ARG A 240 -17.37 8.33 7.09
N GLU A 241 -17.77 8.32 8.35
CA GLU A 241 -18.64 9.35 8.95
C GLU A 241 -18.00 10.74 8.87
N LEU A 242 -16.69 10.83 9.13
CA LEU A 242 -15.96 12.10 8.98
C LEU A 242 -15.95 12.57 7.52
N HIS A 243 -15.79 11.65 6.57
CA HIS A 243 -15.85 11.98 5.15
C HIS A 243 -17.24 12.51 4.74
N GLU A 244 -18.32 11.85 5.17
CA GLU A 244 -19.71 12.27 4.95
C GLU A 244 -19.96 13.66 5.56
N PHE A 245 -19.49 13.90 6.77
CA PHE A 245 -19.57 15.21 7.41
C PHE A 245 -18.88 16.31 6.56
N TYR A 246 -17.69 16.06 6.02
CA TYR A 246 -17.05 17.03 5.13
C TYR A 246 -17.82 17.22 3.83
N GLN A 247 -18.44 16.21 3.25
CA GLN A 247 -19.29 16.35 2.09
C GLN A 247 -20.48 17.28 2.39
N GLU A 248 -21.14 17.14 3.53
CA GLU A 248 -22.23 18.00 3.96
C GLU A 248 -21.76 19.46 4.19
N CYS A 249 -20.63 19.66 4.84
CA CYS A 249 -20.05 20.98 5.11
C CYS A 249 -19.74 21.75 3.82
N PHE A 250 -19.25 21.06 2.78
CA PHE A 250 -18.84 21.70 1.53
C PHE A 250 -19.92 21.65 0.44
N ALA A 251 -21.06 20.98 0.64
CA ALA A 251 -22.10 20.76 -0.36
C ALA A 251 -22.65 22.04 -1.01
N LYS A 252 -22.58 23.19 -0.29
CA LYS A 252 -23.11 24.50 -0.77
C LYS A 252 -22.01 25.43 -1.29
N ILE A 253 -20.77 24.97 -1.36
CA ILE A 253 -19.62 25.77 -1.78
C ILE A 253 -19.20 25.29 -3.18
N GLU A 254 -19.62 26.01 -4.21
CA GLU A 254 -19.42 25.63 -5.62
C GLU A 254 -17.94 25.49 -6.00
N GLU A 255 -17.05 26.25 -5.34
CA GLU A 255 -15.62 26.23 -5.61
C GLU A 255 -14.85 25.11 -4.92
N VAL A 256 -15.54 24.26 -4.15
CA VAL A 256 -14.92 23.15 -3.39
C VAL A 256 -15.63 21.84 -3.70
N GLU A 257 -14.85 20.84 -4.05
CA GLU A 257 -15.30 19.48 -4.25
C GLU A 257 -14.63 18.54 -3.26
N VAL A 258 -15.40 17.69 -2.59
CA VAL A 258 -14.89 16.59 -1.78
C VAL A 258 -14.76 15.36 -2.65
N LEU A 259 -13.53 14.83 -2.80
CA LEU A 259 -13.26 13.65 -3.60
C LEU A 259 -13.99 12.45 -2.99
N SER A 260 -14.94 11.91 -3.71
CA SER A 260 -15.79 10.80 -3.26
C SER A 260 -16.12 9.84 -4.39
N VAL A 261 -16.20 8.55 -4.07
CA VAL A 261 -16.64 7.53 -5.02
C VAL A 261 -18.10 7.18 -4.74
N GLN A 262 -18.96 7.40 -5.74
CA GLN A 262 -20.41 7.16 -5.65
C GLN A 262 -20.83 5.90 -6.43
N ASN A 263 -19.94 4.91 -6.55
CA ASN A 263 -20.20 3.69 -7.28
C ASN A 263 -20.12 2.50 -6.33
N GLU A 264 -21.13 1.63 -6.35
CA GLU A 264 -21.24 0.44 -5.51
C GLU A 264 -20.05 -0.53 -5.60
N LYS A 265 -19.26 -0.43 -6.69
CA LYS A 265 -18.01 -1.21 -6.84
C LYS A 265 -16.93 -0.82 -5.82
N TYR A 266 -17.04 0.36 -5.20
CA TYR A 266 -16.03 0.90 -4.31
C TYR A 266 -16.52 0.97 -2.88
N TYR A 267 -15.82 0.31 -1.99
CA TYR A 267 -15.90 0.55 -0.56
C TYR A 267 -14.59 1.17 -0.10
N ALA A 268 -14.53 2.49 0.04
CA ALA A 268 -13.36 3.23 0.49
C ALA A 268 -13.37 3.40 2.01
N ASN A 269 -12.22 3.24 2.66
CA ASN A 269 -12.05 3.54 4.07
C ASN A 269 -11.90 5.04 4.35
N TYR A 270 -11.65 5.84 3.30
CA TYR A 270 -11.38 7.27 3.36
C TYR A 270 -10.36 7.63 4.44
N TRP A 271 -9.20 6.95 4.40
CA TRP A 271 -8.10 7.22 5.33
C TRP A 271 -7.82 8.72 5.46
N LEU A 272 -7.82 9.44 4.33
CA LEU A 272 -7.84 10.90 4.27
C LEU A 272 -9.04 11.38 3.45
N THR A 273 -9.73 12.40 3.94
CA THR A 273 -10.69 13.16 3.13
C THR A 273 -9.93 14.19 2.31
N VAL A 274 -10.14 14.17 1.00
CA VAL A 274 -9.49 15.06 0.04
C VAL A 274 -10.49 16.09 -0.44
N ILE A 275 -10.10 17.36 -0.42
CA ILE A 275 -10.86 18.46 -1.02
C ILE A 275 -10.09 19.04 -2.20
N ARG A 276 -10.81 19.45 -3.21
CA ARG A 276 -10.29 20.12 -4.41
C ARG A 276 -10.96 21.48 -4.57
N PHE A 277 -10.17 22.49 -4.85
CA PHE A 277 -10.68 23.78 -5.28
C PHE A 277 -10.86 23.77 -6.80
N THR A 278 -12.06 24.12 -7.26
CA THR A 278 -12.45 24.04 -8.69
C THR A 278 -12.28 25.37 -9.43
N ALA A 279 -12.11 26.48 -8.70
CA ALA A 279 -11.97 27.82 -9.27
C ALA A 279 -10.64 28.04 -10.02
N SER A 280 -10.59 29.03 -10.89
CA SER A 280 -9.43 29.42 -11.71
C SER A 280 -8.13 29.68 -10.93
N ASN A 281 -8.22 29.99 -9.65
CA ASN A 281 -7.09 30.21 -8.73
C ASN A 281 -6.93 29.08 -7.70
N SER A 282 -7.24 27.84 -8.08
CA SER A 282 -7.30 26.67 -7.19
C SER A 282 -6.04 26.47 -6.34
N THR A 283 -4.84 26.60 -6.91
CA THR A 283 -3.57 26.47 -6.18
C THR A 283 -3.44 27.51 -5.07
N LYS A 284 -3.67 28.80 -5.38
CA LYS A 284 -3.60 29.87 -4.36
C LYS A 284 -4.66 29.70 -3.27
N ASN A 285 -5.85 29.24 -3.63
CA ASN A 285 -6.91 28.97 -2.66
C ASN A 285 -6.54 27.82 -1.73
N ALA A 286 -5.94 26.74 -2.26
CA ALA A 286 -5.45 25.62 -1.46
C ALA A 286 -4.35 26.06 -0.47
N GLU A 287 -3.36 26.84 -0.94
CA GLU A 287 -2.29 27.38 -0.10
C GLU A 287 -2.83 28.29 1.02
N ARG A 288 -3.77 29.19 0.67
CA ARG A 288 -4.40 30.08 1.67
C ARG A 288 -5.21 29.31 2.68
N PHE A 289 -5.96 28.31 2.26
CA PHE A 289 -6.74 27.44 3.14
C PHE A 289 -5.84 26.63 4.08
N GLN A 290 -4.77 26.05 3.55
CA GLN A 290 -3.76 25.35 4.35
C GLN A 290 -3.11 26.28 5.40
N ALA A 291 -2.72 27.50 5.00
CA ALA A 291 -2.15 28.50 5.91
C ALA A 291 -3.16 28.95 6.99
N PHE A 292 -4.44 29.04 6.63
CA PHE A 292 -5.51 29.34 7.59
C PHE A 292 -5.68 28.23 8.62
N LEU A 293 -5.76 26.97 8.17
CA LEU A 293 -5.89 25.81 9.06
C LEU A 293 -4.69 25.69 10.01
N ALA A 294 -3.47 25.87 9.49
CA ALA A 294 -2.25 25.83 10.31
C ALA A 294 -2.22 26.87 11.44
N LYS A 295 -2.95 28.00 11.29
CA LYS A 295 -3.09 29.01 12.35
C LYS A 295 -4.15 28.66 13.39
N LYS A 296 -5.03 27.70 13.07
CA LYS A 296 -6.12 27.28 13.96
C LYS A 296 -5.78 26.04 14.79
N GLY A 297 -4.71 25.33 14.46
CA GLY A 297 -4.20 24.13 15.14
C GLY A 297 -4.37 22.92 14.28
#